data_848f63bd0bb31713f725f45e75ebf204
#
_entry.id   848f63bd0bb31713f725f45e75ebf204
#
_cell.length_a   1.000
_cell.length_b   1.000
_cell.length_c   1.000
_cell.angle_alpha   90.00
_cell.angle_beta   90.00
_cell.angle_gamma   90.00
#
_symmetry.space_group_name_H-M   'P 1'
#
loop_
_entity.id
_entity.type
_entity.pdbx_description
1 polymer ?
#
loop_
_entity_poly.entity_id
_entity_poly.type
_entity_poly.pdbx_seq_one_letter_code
_entity_poly.pdbx_strand_id
1 'polypeptide(L)'
;MLKKAKEAPRFKLFLLPLRLHLRRAVACIILRMPIAEFSHDMKPLQAKLAKYTVPQEAKAAGIYPYFRAISSEQDPEVIINGRRVLMFGSNCYTGLVNDPRIKEAAIEATRKYGTGCAGSPFLNGTLDLHKQLEARIAEYIGKEDVMIYSTGFGVNLGVVSTLTGREDYILWDEQDHASIIEGRRLSFSQSLKYKHNDMESLEKQLQRCEPDKIKLIVTDGVFSMEGDVANLPKIVELAKKYNATVMVDEAH
;
A
#
# COMPACT_ATOMS: atom_id res chain seq x y z
N MET A 1 13.96 52.08 -1.96
CA MET A 1 13.84 51.19 -3.13
C MET A 1 13.45 49.79 -2.63
N LEU A 2 12.17 49.51 -2.55
CA LEU A 2 11.61 48.22 -2.09
C LEU A 2 11.48 47.30 -3.30
N LYS A 3 12.25 46.20 -3.31
CA LYS A 3 12.15 45.16 -4.33
C LYS A 3 10.86 44.34 -4.13
N LYS A 4 10.02 44.35 -5.15
CA LYS A 4 8.79 43.53 -5.26
C LYS A 4 9.09 42.06 -5.07
N ALA A 5 8.49 41.43 -4.07
CA ALA A 5 8.40 40.01 -3.96
C ALA A 5 7.53 39.49 -5.11
N LYS A 6 8.05 38.53 -5.90
CA LYS A 6 7.28 37.82 -6.92
C LYS A 6 6.25 36.94 -6.22
N GLU A 7 4.99 37.23 -6.45
CA GLU A 7 3.87 36.37 -5.99
C GLU A 7 3.98 35.00 -6.64
N ALA A 8 3.93 33.98 -5.80
CA ALA A 8 3.75 32.60 -6.26
C ALA A 8 2.39 32.42 -6.97
N PRO A 9 2.27 31.56 -7.99
CA PRO A 9 1.04 31.37 -8.71
C PRO A 9 -0.06 30.89 -7.75
N ARG A 10 -1.07 31.73 -7.55
CA ARG A 10 -2.30 31.34 -6.85
C ARG A 10 -3.03 30.32 -7.73
N PHE A 11 -3.08 29.08 -7.31
CA PHE A 11 -4.04 28.12 -7.83
C PHE A 11 -5.44 28.67 -7.57
N LYS A 12 -6.04 29.29 -8.57
CA LYS A 12 -7.49 29.55 -8.56
C LYS A 12 -8.18 28.20 -8.71
N LEU A 13 -8.65 27.66 -7.60
CA LEU A 13 -9.63 26.61 -7.64
C LEU A 13 -10.85 27.14 -8.37
N PHE A 14 -11.07 26.72 -9.60
CA PHE A 14 -12.31 26.98 -10.33
C PHE A 14 -13.40 26.16 -9.64
N LEU A 15 -14.04 26.75 -8.62
CA LEU A 15 -15.32 26.30 -8.13
C LEU A 15 -16.38 26.72 -9.15
N LEU A 16 -16.60 25.88 -10.16
CA LEU A 16 -17.84 25.94 -10.93
C LEU A 16 -19.02 25.75 -9.96
N PRO A 17 -20.13 26.49 -10.12
CA PRO A 17 -21.30 26.35 -9.26
C PRO A 17 -22.07 25.07 -9.62
N LEU A 18 -21.55 23.92 -9.20
CA LEU A 18 -22.28 22.64 -9.18
C LEU A 18 -23.14 22.56 -7.92
N ARG A 19 -23.99 23.57 -7.73
CA ARG A 19 -25.11 23.47 -6.80
C ARG A 19 -26.25 22.75 -7.55
N LEU A 20 -26.43 21.48 -7.40
CA LEU A 20 -27.69 20.74 -7.18
C LEU A 20 -27.65 19.22 -7.38
N HIS A 21 -26.61 18.58 -7.86
CA HIS A 21 -26.68 17.11 -8.09
C HIS A 21 -25.61 16.25 -7.41
N LEU A 22 -24.74 16.81 -6.56
CA LEU A 22 -23.67 16.06 -5.87
C LEU A 22 -24.01 15.63 -4.43
N ARG A 23 -25.30 15.57 -4.05
CA ARG A 23 -25.68 15.07 -2.73
C ARG A 23 -25.72 13.55 -2.59
N ARG A 24 -25.34 12.77 -3.59
CA ARG A 24 -25.46 11.29 -3.56
C ARG A 24 -24.20 10.47 -3.91
N ALA A 25 -23.06 11.03 -4.15
CA ALA A 25 -21.94 10.25 -4.70
C ALA A 25 -20.53 10.52 -4.18
N VAL A 26 -20.33 11.10 -3.03
CA VAL A 26 -19.04 10.97 -2.29
C VAL A 26 -19.37 11.03 -0.81
N ALA A 27 -19.46 9.86 -0.18
CA ALA A 27 -19.43 9.78 1.27
C ALA A 27 -18.00 10.00 1.76
N CYS A 28 -17.46 11.19 1.57
CA CYS A 28 -16.37 11.67 2.38
C CYS A 28 -16.98 11.95 3.76
N ILE A 29 -16.89 10.98 4.66
CA ILE A 29 -17.32 11.15 6.05
C ILE A 29 -16.32 12.12 6.70
N ILE A 30 -16.53 13.42 6.46
CA ILE A 30 -15.92 14.46 7.29
C ILE A 30 -16.75 14.52 8.57
N LEU A 31 -16.37 13.74 9.55
CA LEU A 31 -16.84 13.90 10.93
C LEU A 31 -16.28 15.22 11.50
N ARG A 32 -16.81 16.37 11.05
CA ARG A 32 -16.71 17.61 11.80
C ARG A 32 -17.73 17.56 12.94
N MET A 33 -17.32 17.03 14.06
CA MET A 33 -18.14 17.12 15.28
C MET A 33 -17.45 18.11 16.23
N PRO A 34 -18.12 19.19 16.64
CA PRO A 34 -17.63 20.04 17.71
C PRO A 34 -17.63 19.23 19.02
N ILE A 35 -16.48 19.18 19.69
CA ILE A 35 -16.25 18.36 20.90
C ILE A 35 -17.01 18.89 22.12
N ALA A 36 -17.73 20.02 22.03
CA ALA A 36 -18.18 20.78 23.18
C ALA A 36 -19.63 20.54 23.69
N GLU A 37 -20.44 19.69 23.03
CA GLU A 37 -21.86 19.53 23.41
C GLU A 37 -22.36 18.08 23.56
N PHE A 38 -21.59 17.20 24.19
CA PHE A 38 -22.05 15.84 24.45
C PHE A 38 -22.26 15.57 25.94
N SER A 39 -23.42 15.95 26.42
CA SER A 39 -23.96 15.44 27.68
C SER A 39 -24.84 14.22 27.42
N HIS A 40 -24.58 13.15 28.13
CA HIS A 40 -25.39 11.96 28.45
C HIS A 40 -25.74 10.91 27.38
N ASP A 41 -25.63 11.13 26.05
CA ASP A 41 -26.01 10.11 25.07
C ASP A 41 -24.94 9.91 23.97
N MET A 42 -23.67 9.69 24.35
CA MET A 42 -22.65 9.34 23.36
C MET A 42 -22.93 7.97 22.74
N LYS A 43 -23.09 7.93 21.40
CA LYS A 43 -23.17 6.66 20.68
C LYS A 43 -21.91 5.82 20.96
N PRO A 44 -22.00 4.48 20.98
CA PRO A 44 -20.88 3.60 21.34
C PRO A 44 -19.57 3.91 20.62
N LEU A 45 -19.62 4.27 19.33
CA LEU A 45 -18.44 4.68 18.57
C LEU A 45 -17.79 5.96 19.12
N GLN A 46 -18.59 6.97 19.45
CA GLN A 46 -18.09 8.23 20.01
C GLN A 46 -17.46 8.01 21.38
N ALA A 47 -18.09 7.19 22.24
CA ALA A 47 -17.53 6.81 23.52
C ALA A 47 -16.21 6.05 23.40
N LYS A 48 -16.06 5.19 22.38
CA LYS A 48 -14.80 4.51 22.07
C LYS A 48 -13.74 5.48 21.62
N LEU A 49 -14.06 6.39 20.69
CA LEU A 49 -13.12 7.38 20.14
C LEU A 49 -12.68 8.40 21.20
N ALA A 50 -13.57 8.80 22.10
CA ALA A 50 -13.24 9.72 23.20
C ALA A 50 -12.19 9.15 24.19
N LYS A 51 -12.08 7.81 24.26
CA LYS A 51 -11.06 7.13 25.09
C LYS A 51 -9.70 7.02 24.40
N TYR A 52 -9.61 7.32 23.10
CA TYR A 52 -8.36 7.21 22.33
C TYR A 52 -7.64 8.56 22.31
N THR A 53 -6.86 8.82 23.35
CA THR A 53 -6.18 10.10 23.60
C THR A 53 -4.67 10.06 23.29
N VAL A 54 -4.10 8.88 23.02
CA VAL A 54 -2.66 8.68 22.80
C VAL A 54 -2.03 9.64 21.77
N PRO A 55 -2.64 9.89 20.58
CA PRO A 55 -2.03 10.85 19.64
C PRO A 55 -2.02 12.29 20.17
N GLN A 56 -3.03 12.70 20.91
CA GLN A 56 -3.15 14.04 21.49
C GLN A 56 -2.11 14.22 22.61
N GLU A 57 -1.94 13.22 23.46
CA GLU A 57 -0.94 13.19 24.53
C GLU A 57 0.48 13.25 23.95
N ALA A 58 0.78 12.45 22.91
CA ALA A 58 2.06 12.49 22.21
C ALA A 58 2.35 13.85 21.56
N LYS A 59 1.32 14.51 20.97
CA LYS A 59 1.42 15.88 20.45
C LYS A 59 1.70 16.89 21.54
N ALA A 60 0.99 16.81 22.66
CA ALA A 60 1.19 17.69 23.81
C ALA A 60 2.60 17.53 24.42
N ALA A 61 3.12 16.31 24.45
CA ALA A 61 4.47 16.00 24.90
C ALA A 61 5.57 16.35 23.85
N GLY A 62 5.22 16.79 22.64
CA GLY A 62 6.18 17.12 21.59
C GLY A 62 6.88 15.91 20.96
N ILE A 63 6.41 14.69 21.22
CA ILE A 63 7.00 13.43 20.73
C ILE A 63 6.22 12.76 19.59
N TYR A 64 5.28 13.48 18.95
CA TYR A 64 4.48 12.95 17.85
C TYR A 64 5.25 13.06 16.52
N PRO A 65 5.79 11.95 15.96
CA PRO A 65 6.72 11.99 14.82
C PRO A 65 6.02 11.92 13.46
N TYR A 66 4.70 11.70 13.43
CA TYR A 66 3.95 11.34 12.22
C TYR A 66 3.41 12.57 11.47
N PHE A 67 3.06 12.36 10.18
CA PHE A 67 2.39 13.34 9.31
C PHE A 67 3.14 14.69 9.18
N ARG A 68 4.48 14.63 9.13
CA ARG A 68 5.31 15.80 8.89
C ARG A 68 5.21 16.20 7.41
N ALA A 69 4.71 17.40 7.15
CA ALA A 69 4.56 17.90 5.78
C ALA A 69 5.92 18.28 5.18
N ILE A 70 6.22 17.70 4.02
CA ILE A 70 7.37 18.06 3.19
C ILE A 70 6.91 19.14 2.21
N SER A 71 7.66 20.25 2.09
CA SER A 71 7.35 21.39 1.22
C SER A 71 8.35 21.58 0.08
N SER A 72 9.17 20.58 -0.17
CA SER A 72 10.13 20.51 -1.29
C SER A 72 9.86 19.31 -2.19
N GLU A 73 10.70 19.13 -3.20
CA GLU A 73 10.79 17.89 -3.96
C GLU A 73 11.20 16.70 -3.07
N GLN A 74 10.95 15.49 -3.55
CA GLN A 74 11.28 14.24 -2.84
C GLN A 74 12.72 13.83 -3.20
N ASP A 75 13.67 14.36 -2.47
CA ASP A 75 15.11 14.18 -2.65
C ASP A 75 15.78 13.70 -1.35
N PRO A 76 17.07 13.34 -1.36
CA PRO A 76 17.82 13.05 -0.12
C PRO A 76 17.82 14.21 0.88
N GLU A 77 17.64 15.44 0.43
CA GLU A 77 17.40 16.59 1.27
C GLU A 77 16.01 17.18 1.01
N VAL A 78 15.23 17.36 2.06
CA VAL A 78 13.87 17.89 1.98
C VAL A 78 13.67 19.06 2.92
N ILE A 79 12.60 19.84 2.71
CA ILE A 79 12.23 20.95 3.60
C ILE A 79 11.04 20.53 4.45
N ILE A 80 11.22 20.50 5.77
CA ILE A 80 10.17 20.25 6.76
C ILE A 80 10.13 21.43 7.73
N ASN A 81 8.96 22.07 7.88
CA ASN A 81 8.78 23.25 8.73
C ASN A 81 9.81 24.37 8.45
N GLY A 82 10.12 24.60 7.16
CA GLY A 82 11.07 25.61 6.72
C GLY A 82 12.56 25.28 6.94
N ARG A 83 12.88 24.08 7.42
CA ARG A 83 14.26 23.63 7.65
C ARG A 83 14.66 22.57 6.64
N ARG A 84 15.89 22.66 6.11
CA ARG A 84 16.49 21.56 5.34
C ARG A 84 16.86 20.42 6.29
N VAL A 85 16.44 19.21 5.95
CA VAL A 85 16.72 17.98 6.71
C VAL A 85 17.10 16.86 5.74
N LEU A 86 17.93 15.93 6.21
CA LEU A 86 18.27 14.72 5.47
C LEU A 86 17.12 13.71 5.59
N MET A 87 16.76 13.10 4.46
CA MET A 87 15.67 12.13 4.37
C MET A 87 16.24 10.69 4.38
N PHE A 88 16.25 10.05 5.55
CA PHE A 88 16.64 8.64 5.71
C PHE A 88 15.45 7.67 5.72
N GLY A 89 14.22 8.16 5.74
CA GLY A 89 12.99 7.36 5.83
C GLY A 89 12.26 7.20 4.50
N SER A 90 12.97 7.28 3.36
CA SER A 90 12.35 7.15 2.03
C SER A 90 12.44 5.73 1.50
N ASN A 91 11.36 5.24 0.87
CA ASN A 91 11.36 4.00 0.09
C ASN A 91 11.83 4.21 -1.37
N CYS A 92 12.33 5.40 -1.71
CA CYS A 92 12.88 5.69 -3.04
C CYS A 92 14.31 5.15 -3.18
N TYR A 93 14.48 3.82 -3.10
CA TYR A 93 15.80 3.17 -3.14
C TYR A 93 16.57 3.42 -4.43
N THR A 94 15.87 3.62 -5.54
CA THR A 94 16.46 3.86 -6.87
C THR A 94 16.77 5.34 -7.16
N GLY A 95 16.32 6.27 -6.30
CA GLY A 95 16.48 7.71 -6.50
C GLY A 95 15.70 8.30 -7.68
N LEU A 96 14.72 7.58 -8.24
CA LEU A 96 14.04 7.95 -9.48
C LEU A 96 12.81 8.83 -9.31
N VAL A 97 12.32 9.04 -8.08
CA VAL A 97 11.08 9.80 -7.83
C VAL A 97 11.15 11.22 -8.38
N ASN A 98 12.33 11.84 -8.35
CA ASN A 98 12.53 13.22 -8.83
C ASN A 98 13.27 13.31 -10.17
N ASP A 99 13.48 12.20 -10.88
CA ASP A 99 14.17 12.18 -12.18
C ASP A 99 13.39 13.01 -13.22
N PRO A 100 14.03 13.95 -13.90
CA PRO A 100 13.36 14.82 -14.87
C PRO A 100 12.75 14.05 -16.05
N ARG A 101 13.35 12.93 -16.46
CA ARG A 101 12.82 12.07 -17.54
C ARG A 101 11.48 11.45 -17.14
N ILE A 102 11.35 11.02 -15.89
CA ILE A 102 10.11 10.44 -15.37
C ILE A 102 9.03 11.51 -15.21
N LYS A 103 9.41 12.70 -14.72
CA LYS A 103 8.50 13.84 -14.62
C LYS A 103 7.92 14.21 -16.00
N GLU A 104 8.77 14.31 -17.02
CA GLU A 104 8.31 14.67 -18.38
C GLU A 104 7.42 13.59 -18.96
N ALA A 105 7.77 12.31 -18.83
CA ALA A 105 6.91 11.20 -19.27
C ALA A 105 5.52 11.22 -18.60
N ALA A 106 5.46 11.56 -17.30
CA ALA A 106 4.20 11.71 -16.57
C ALA A 106 3.37 12.91 -17.09
N ILE A 107 4.03 14.03 -17.41
CA ILE A 107 3.38 15.22 -18.00
C ILE A 107 2.80 14.88 -19.39
N GLU A 108 3.57 14.21 -20.24
CA GLU A 108 3.11 13.77 -21.58
C GLU A 108 1.95 12.80 -21.49
N ALA A 109 2.03 11.80 -20.60
CA ALA A 109 0.92 10.89 -20.36
C ALA A 109 -0.34 11.62 -19.89
N THR A 110 -0.19 12.60 -18.99
CA THR A 110 -1.32 13.42 -18.52
C THR A 110 -1.93 14.26 -19.64
N ARG A 111 -1.10 14.81 -20.53
CA ARG A 111 -1.60 15.54 -21.71
C ARG A 111 -2.38 14.65 -22.67
N LYS A 112 -1.94 13.40 -22.87
CA LYS A 112 -2.56 12.44 -23.79
C LYS A 112 -3.83 11.81 -23.22
N TYR A 113 -3.79 11.36 -21.98
CA TYR A 113 -4.84 10.51 -21.38
C TYR A 113 -5.71 11.23 -20.34
N GLY A 114 -5.32 12.41 -19.89
CA GLY A 114 -5.94 13.08 -18.74
C GLY A 114 -5.35 12.65 -17.41
N THR A 115 -6.03 13.00 -16.32
CA THR A 115 -5.52 12.83 -14.94
C THR A 115 -5.89 11.50 -14.28
N GLY A 116 -6.57 10.60 -15.00
CA GLY A 116 -6.99 9.32 -14.47
C GLY A 116 -7.84 8.52 -15.44
N CYS A 117 -8.24 7.33 -15.02
CA CYS A 117 -9.09 6.42 -15.79
C CYS A 117 -10.55 6.62 -15.45
N ALA A 118 -11.43 6.53 -16.47
CA ALA A 118 -12.86 6.76 -16.31
C ALA A 118 -13.63 5.61 -15.64
N GLY A 119 -12.96 4.49 -15.37
CA GLY A 119 -13.56 3.32 -14.73
C GLY A 119 -12.52 2.28 -14.31
N SER A 120 -13.02 1.10 -13.87
CA SER A 120 -12.16 -0.01 -13.51
C SER A 120 -11.45 -0.62 -14.73
N PRO A 121 -10.28 -1.24 -14.56
CA PRO A 121 -9.58 -1.93 -15.65
C PRO A 121 -10.44 -2.99 -16.36
N PHE A 122 -11.30 -3.67 -15.61
CA PHE A 122 -12.20 -4.71 -16.12
C PHE A 122 -13.24 -4.19 -17.14
N LEU A 123 -13.70 -2.94 -17.00
CA LEU A 123 -14.73 -2.36 -17.85
C LEU A 123 -14.14 -1.43 -18.92
N ASN A 124 -13.75 -0.24 -18.52
CA ASN A 124 -13.36 0.84 -19.45
C ASN A 124 -12.15 1.67 -19.00
N GLY A 125 -11.45 1.22 -17.95
CA GLY A 125 -10.28 1.92 -17.40
C GLY A 125 -8.93 1.42 -17.90
N THR A 126 -8.88 0.37 -18.75
CA THR A 126 -7.63 -0.14 -19.32
C THR A 126 -7.21 0.72 -20.52
N LEU A 127 -6.06 1.37 -20.41
CA LEU A 127 -5.43 2.13 -21.48
C LEU A 127 -4.40 1.28 -22.22
N ASP A 128 -4.02 1.66 -23.43
CA ASP A 128 -2.90 1.09 -24.18
C ASP A 128 -1.58 1.21 -23.39
N LEU A 129 -1.41 2.28 -22.62
CA LEU A 129 -0.26 2.49 -21.71
C LEU A 129 -0.12 1.38 -20.67
N HIS A 130 -1.24 0.89 -20.12
CA HIS A 130 -1.21 -0.24 -19.17
C HIS A 130 -0.69 -1.50 -19.85
N LYS A 131 -1.17 -1.81 -21.05
CA LYS A 131 -0.75 -3.01 -21.80
C LYS A 131 0.73 -2.94 -22.24
N GLN A 132 1.20 -1.76 -22.61
CA GLN A 132 2.61 -1.53 -22.91
C GLN A 132 3.48 -1.75 -21.66
N LEU A 133 3.06 -1.26 -20.49
CA LEU A 133 3.79 -1.43 -19.25
C LEU A 133 3.82 -2.90 -18.81
N GLU A 134 2.67 -3.59 -18.86
CA GLU A 134 2.57 -5.03 -18.56
C GLU A 134 3.56 -5.84 -19.41
N ALA A 135 3.57 -5.62 -20.72
CA ALA A 135 4.49 -6.31 -21.64
C ALA A 135 5.97 -6.01 -21.34
N ARG A 136 6.31 -4.73 -21.06
CA ARG A 136 7.67 -4.32 -20.73
C ARG A 136 8.17 -4.90 -19.41
N ILE A 137 7.30 -4.96 -18.38
CA ILE A 137 7.65 -5.58 -17.10
C ILE A 137 7.81 -7.10 -17.30
N ALA A 138 6.90 -7.77 -18.01
CA ALA A 138 6.99 -9.20 -18.29
C ALA A 138 8.33 -9.57 -18.97
N GLU A 139 8.73 -8.79 -19.98
CA GLU A 139 10.03 -8.94 -20.64
C GLU A 139 11.19 -8.75 -19.66
N TYR A 140 11.14 -7.67 -18.85
CA TYR A 140 12.21 -7.34 -17.90
C TYR A 140 12.43 -8.41 -16.83
N ILE A 141 11.35 -8.97 -16.27
CA ILE A 141 11.41 -9.98 -15.20
C ILE A 141 11.45 -11.42 -15.74
N GLY A 142 11.34 -11.62 -17.07
CA GLY A 142 11.35 -12.94 -17.69
C GLY A 142 10.14 -13.80 -17.35
N LYS A 143 8.94 -13.19 -17.25
CA LYS A 143 7.66 -13.87 -17.01
C LYS A 143 6.77 -13.83 -18.25
N GLU A 144 5.82 -14.77 -18.31
CA GLU A 144 4.90 -14.86 -19.46
C GLU A 144 3.93 -13.69 -19.52
N ASP A 145 3.45 -13.22 -18.37
CA ASP A 145 2.49 -12.13 -18.27
C ASP A 145 2.62 -11.36 -16.94
N VAL A 146 2.06 -10.16 -16.92
CA VAL A 146 2.04 -9.26 -15.76
C VAL A 146 0.67 -8.63 -15.64
N MET A 147 0.19 -8.50 -14.41
CA MET A 147 -1.01 -7.73 -14.08
C MET A 147 -0.63 -6.53 -13.20
N ILE A 148 -1.05 -5.33 -13.62
CA ILE A 148 -0.74 -4.09 -12.89
C ILE A 148 -1.84 -3.79 -11.87
N TYR A 149 -1.43 -3.44 -10.66
CA TYR A 149 -2.27 -2.88 -9.61
C TYR A 149 -1.79 -1.48 -9.26
N SER A 150 -2.67 -0.65 -8.71
CA SER A 150 -2.34 0.72 -8.32
C SER A 150 -1.42 0.81 -7.10
N THR A 151 -1.35 -0.23 -6.28
CA THR A 151 -0.50 -0.30 -5.09
C THR A 151 -0.07 -1.73 -4.80
N GLY A 152 1.12 -1.94 -4.20
CA GLY A 152 1.56 -3.25 -3.70
C GLY A 152 0.60 -3.81 -2.64
N PHE A 153 0.03 -2.96 -1.79
CA PHE A 153 -1.02 -3.37 -0.85
C PHE A 153 -2.21 -4.01 -1.59
N GLY A 154 -2.66 -3.38 -2.68
CA GLY A 154 -3.73 -3.91 -3.53
C GLY A 154 -3.37 -5.21 -4.23
N VAL A 155 -2.09 -5.41 -4.61
CA VAL A 155 -1.59 -6.69 -5.16
C VAL A 155 -1.83 -7.81 -4.17
N ASN A 156 -1.33 -7.69 -2.95
CA ASN A 156 -1.44 -8.74 -1.93
C ASN A 156 -2.91 -9.04 -1.57
N LEU A 157 -3.75 -7.99 -1.43
CA LEU A 157 -5.17 -8.21 -1.21
C LEU A 157 -5.83 -8.99 -2.36
N GLY A 158 -5.58 -8.56 -3.61
CA GLY A 158 -6.19 -9.16 -4.79
C GLY A 158 -5.70 -10.57 -5.04
N VAL A 159 -4.39 -10.79 -5.09
CA VAL A 159 -3.80 -12.07 -5.46
C VAL A 159 -4.08 -13.14 -4.40
N VAL A 160 -3.76 -12.86 -3.13
CA VAL A 160 -3.91 -13.84 -2.04
C VAL A 160 -5.38 -14.25 -1.87
N SER A 161 -6.31 -13.28 -1.90
CA SER A 161 -7.74 -13.59 -1.73
C SER A 161 -8.37 -14.29 -2.92
N THR A 162 -7.76 -14.19 -4.11
CA THR A 162 -8.32 -14.79 -5.35
C THR A 162 -7.81 -16.21 -5.58
N LEU A 163 -6.54 -16.49 -5.23
CA LEU A 163 -5.90 -17.78 -5.50
C LEU A 163 -6.33 -18.89 -4.54
N THR A 164 -6.91 -18.55 -3.40
CA THR A 164 -7.27 -19.52 -2.36
C THR A 164 -8.69 -19.32 -1.86
N GLY A 165 -9.36 -20.39 -1.49
CA GLY A 165 -10.74 -20.40 -1.00
C GLY A 165 -10.89 -21.14 0.33
N ARG A 166 -12.14 -21.40 0.74
CA ARG A 166 -12.49 -21.95 2.07
C ARG A 166 -11.84 -23.29 2.40
N GLU A 167 -11.56 -24.08 1.39
CA GLU A 167 -10.99 -25.43 1.54
C GLU A 167 -9.46 -25.45 1.43
N ASP A 168 -8.86 -24.31 1.08
CA ASP A 168 -7.43 -24.16 0.81
C ASP A 168 -6.68 -23.62 2.02
N TYR A 169 -5.35 -23.63 1.92
CA TYR A 169 -4.45 -23.19 2.97
C TYR A 169 -3.58 -22.02 2.51
N ILE A 170 -3.45 -21.02 3.38
CA ILE A 170 -2.41 -19.97 3.28
C ILE A 170 -1.45 -20.14 4.44
N LEU A 171 -0.17 -20.36 4.10
CA LEU A 171 0.93 -20.40 5.06
C LEU A 171 1.71 -19.09 4.96
N TRP A 172 1.88 -18.37 6.06
CA TRP A 172 2.44 -17.03 6.08
C TRP A 172 3.40 -16.85 7.25
N ASP A 173 4.46 -16.04 7.02
CA ASP A 173 5.45 -15.69 8.03
C ASP A 173 4.86 -14.70 9.04
N GLU A 174 5.19 -14.83 10.32
CA GLU A 174 4.63 -13.97 11.36
C GLU A 174 5.08 -12.50 11.25
N GLN A 175 6.10 -12.19 10.45
CA GLN A 175 6.59 -10.86 10.18
C GLN A 175 6.18 -10.32 8.80
N ASP A 176 5.40 -11.09 8.04
CA ASP A 176 4.90 -10.65 6.74
C ASP A 176 4.18 -9.31 6.81
N HIS A 177 4.28 -8.54 5.75
CA HIS A 177 3.68 -7.22 5.64
C HIS A 177 2.16 -7.25 5.88
N ALA A 178 1.63 -6.18 6.47
CA ALA A 178 0.21 -6.05 6.81
C ALA A 178 -0.75 -6.33 5.64
N SER A 179 -0.35 -6.05 4.39
CA SER A 179 -1.16 -6.34 3.20
C SER A 179 -1.36 -7.84 2.96
N ILE A 180 -0.34 -8.67 3.23
CA ILE A 180 -0.45 -10.13 3.17
C ILE A 180 -1.42 -10.61 4.25
N ILE A 181 -1.29 -10.07 5.47
CA ILE A 181 -2.18 -10.37 6.58
C ILE A 181 -3.65 -10.01 6.24
N GLU A 182 -3.90 -8.89 5.60
CA GLU A 182 -5.26 -8.51 5.19
C GLU A 182 -5.74 -9.33 3.98
N GLY A 183 -4.87 -9.63 3.01
CA GLY A 183 -5.20 -10.49 1.87
C GLY A 183 -5.70 -11.88 2.30
N ARG A 184 -5.00 -12.52 3.26
CA ARG A 184 -5.43 -13.81 3.80
C ARG A 184 -6.77 -13.75 4.54
N ARG A 185 -7.09 -12.64 5.20
CA ARG A 185 -8.40 -12.44 5.87
C ARG A 185 -9.55 -12.40 4.88
N LEU A 186 -9.30 -11.88 3.68
CA LEU A 186 -10.32 -11.77 2.63
C LEU A 186 -10.57 -13.10 1.90
N SER A 187 -9.59 -14.01 1.84
CA SER A 187 -9.69 -15.29 1.12
C SER A 187 -10.65 -16.30 1.76
N PHE A 188 -10.97 -16.17 3.05
CA PHE A 188 -11.67 -17.15 3.85
C PHE A 188 -10.98 -18.52 3.97
N SER A 189 -9.75 -18.68 3.48
CA SER A 189 -8.97 -19.91 3.54
C SER A 189 -8.51 -20.22 4.97
N GLN A 190 -8.08 -21.46 5.18
CA GLN A 190 -7.44 -21.86 6.42
C GLN A 190 -6.05 -21.18 6.53
N SER A 191 -5.87 -20.35 7.55
CA SER A 191 -4.68 -19.53 7.72
C SER A 191 -3.72 -20.12 8.75
N LEU A 192 -2.54 -20.53 8.31
CA LEU A 192 -1.51 -21.19 9.10
C LEU A 192 -0.28 -20.30 9.22
N LYS A 193 -0.10 -19.71 10.39
CA LYS A 193 1.08 -18.89 10.69
C LYS A 193 2.27 -19.77 11.05
N TYR A 194 3.45 -19.49 10.50
CA TYR A 194 4.71 -20.05 10.97
C TYR A 194 5.61 -18.97 11.58
N LYS A 195 6.56 -19.41 12.41
CA LYS A 195 7.51 -18.49 13.05
C LYS A 195 8.44 -17.88 12.02
N HIS A 196 8.82 -16.63 12.27
CA HIS A 196 9.65 -15.86 11.37
C HIS A 196 10.90 -16.65 10.93
N ASN A 197 11.01 -16.83 9.60
CA ASN A 197 12.12 -17.48 8.90
C ASN A 197 12.51 -18.88 9.46
N ASP A 198 11.56 -19.55 10.15
CA ASP A 198 11.72 -20.88 10.78
C ASP A 198 11.14 -21.97 9.87
N MET A 199 12.03 -22.66 9.18
CA MET A 199 11.66 -23.71 8.21
C MET A 199 11.08 -24.96 8.85
N GLU A 200 11.46 -25.28 10.10
CA GLU A 200 10.83 -26.39 10.84
C GLU A 200 9.39 -26.03 11.23
N SER A 201 9.16 -24.78 11.62
CA SER A 201 7.81 -24.27 11.87
C SER A 201 6.95 -24.29 10.61
N LEU A 202 7.50 -23.88 9.46
CA LEU A 202 6.81 -23.95 8.17
C LEU A 202 6.46 -25.40 7.81
N GLU A 203 7.42 -26.32 7.93
CA GLU A 203 7.19 -27.73 7.61
C GLU A 203 6.10 -28.36 8.49
N LYS A 204 6.10 -28.07 9.80
CA LYS A 204 5.03 -28.51 10.72
C LYS A 204 3.65 -28.00 10.29
N GLN A 205 3.55 -26.79 9.74
CA GLN A 205 2.27 -26.29 9.23
C GLN A 205 1.88 -26.99 7.92
N LEU A 206 2.82 -27.23 7.02
CA LEU A 206 2.59 -27.96 5.77
C LEU A 206 2.09 -29.40 6.00
N GLN A 207 2.61 -30.08 7.03
CA GLN A 207 2.18 -31.42 7.43
C GLN A 207 0.71 -31.50 7.91
N ARG A 208 0.12 -30.37 8.30
CA ARG A 208 -1.29 -30.28 8.72
C ARG A 208 -2.25 -30.10 7.57
N CYS A 209 -1.74 -29.76 6.39
CA CYS A 209 -2.54 -29.50 5.21
C CYS A 209 -2.93 -30.79 4.51
N GLU A 210 -4.14 -30.87 4.01
CA GLU A 210 -4.61 -31.96 3.17
C GLU A 210 -3.83 -32.00 1.85
N PRO A 211 -3.44 -33.20 1.36
CA PRO A 211 -2.56 -33.33 0.20
C PRO A 211 -3.13 -32.74 -1.10
N ASP A 212 -4.44 -32.86 -1.32
CA ASP A 212 -5.17 -32.49 -2.52
C ASP A 212 -5.66 -31.03 -2.56
N LYS A 213 -5.47 -30.28 -1.48
CA LYS A 213 -5.86 -28.87 -1.40
C LYS A 213 -4.74 -27.93 -1.82
N ILE A 214 -5.11 -26.73 -2.27
CA ILE A 214 -4.14 -25.66 -2.56
C ILE A 214 -3.44 -25.27 -1.26
N LYS A 215 -2.12 -25.17 -1.32
CA LYS A 215 -1.27 -24.66 -0.26
C LYS A 215 -0.48 -23.50 -0.82
N LEU A 216 -0.83 -22.27 -0.44
CA LEU A 216 -0.12 -21.06 -0.85
C LEU A 216 0.79 -20.62 0.30
N ILE A 217 2.10 -20.73 0.09
CA ILE A 217 3.09 -20.12 0.98
C ILE A 217 3.30 -18.70 0.51
N VAL A 218 3.08 -17.72 1.38
CA VAL A 218 3.33 -16.30 1.10
C VAL A 218 4.41 -15.80 2.04
N THR A 219 5.33 -15.02 1.52
CA THR A 219 6.41 -14.41 2.32
C THR A 219 6.94 -13.14 1.66
N ASP A 220 7.37 -12.17 2.48
CA ASP A 220 8.24 -11.10 2.00
C ASP A 220 9.59 -11.68 1.57
N GLY A 221 10.18 -11.19 0.49
CA GLY A 221 11.53 -11.57 0.06
C GLY A 221 12.60 -10.92 0.95
N VAL A 222 12.38 -9.65 1.27
CA VAL A 222 13.14 -8.88 2.26
C VAL A 222 12.14 -8.26 3.23
N PHE A 223 12.26 -8.58 4.51
CA PHE A 223 11.37 -8.06 5.54
C PHE A 223 11.72 -6.61 5.88
N SER A 224 10.79 -5.70 5.61
CA SER A 224 11.05 -4.25 5.63
C SER A 224 11.47 -3.69 6.99
N MET A 225 10.98 -4.25 8.08
CA MET A 225 11.24 -3.77 9.44
C MET A 225 12.47 -4.43 10.06
N GLU A 226 12.67 -5.71 9.80
CA GLU A 226 13.75 -6.54 10.31
C GLU A 226 15.02 -6.40 9.46
N GLY A 227 14.86 -6.19 8.14
CA GLY A 227 15.97 -6.04 7.18
C GLY A 227 16.66 -7.35 6.83
N ASP A 228 16.09 -8.49 7.19
CA ASP A 228 16.59 -9.80 6.81
C ASP A 228 15.89 -10.37 5.56
N VAL A 229 16.39 -11.48 5.04
CA VAL A 229 15.98 -12.09 3.78
C VAL A 229 15.34 -13.44 4.06
N ALA A 230 14.22 -13.73 3.39
CA ALA A 230 13.57 -15.03 3.48
C ALA A 230 14.48 -16.16 2.99
N ASN A 231 14.44 -17.32 3.66
CA ASN A 231 15.16 -18.51 3.23
C ASN A 231 14.45 -19.18 2.03
N LEU A 232 14.36 -18.46 0.90
CA LEU A 232 13.66 -18.92 -0.30
C LEU A 232 14.11 -20.30 -0.81
N PRO A 233 15.42 -20.65 -0.82
CA PRO A 233 15.84 -21.99 -1.25
C PRO A 233 15.16 -23.10 -0.43
N LYS A 234 15.06 -22.94 0.89
CA LYS A 234 14.44 -23.93 1.76
C LYS A 234 12.92 -23.91 1.67
N ILE A 235 12.32 -22.73 1.53
CA ILE A 235 10.88 -22.58 1.27
C ILE A 235 10.50 -23.31 -0.01
N VAL A 236 11.26 -23.16 -1.09
CA VAL A 236 11.01 -23.83 -2.38
C VAL A 236 11.20 -25.35 -2.26
N GLU A 237 12.20 -25.84 -1.50
CA GLU A 237 12.39 -27.26 -1.22
C GLU A 237 11.15 -27.85 -0.53
N LEU A 238 10.66 -27.19 0.52
CA LEU A 238 9.46 -27.60 1.24
C LEU A 238 8.21 -27.51 0.35
N ALA A 239 8.07 -26.45 -0.44
CA ALA A 239 6.96 -26.29 -1.37
C ALA A 239 6.89 -27.46 -2.36
N LYS A 240 8.02 -27.86 -2.94
CA LYS A 240 8.09 -29.05 -3.81
C LYS A 240 7.72 -30.32 -3.10
N LYS A 241 8.22 -30.53 -1.87
CA LYS A 241 7.96 -31.72 -1.05
C LYS A 241 6.47 -31.89 -0.73
N TYR A 242 5.77 -30.79 -0.46
CA TYR A 242 4.37 -30.79 -0.03
C TYR A 242 3.38 -30.37 -1.12
N ASN A 243 3.84 -30.24 -2.37
CA ASN A 243 3.02 -29.75 -3.50
C ASN A 243 2.34 -28.42 -3.18
N ALA A 244 3.11 -27.44 -2.75
CA ALA A 244 2.65 -26.10 -2.42
C ALA A 244 3.15 -25.09 -3.47
N THR A 245 2.43 -23.98 -3.61
CA THR A 245 2.81 -22.82 -4.43
C THR A 245 3.45 -21.76 -3.55
N VAL A 246 4.47 -21.06 -4.05
CA VAL A 246 5.14 -19.96 -3.35
C VAL A 246 4.82 -18.63 -4.02
N MET A 247 4.39 -17.66 -3.24
CA MET A 247 4.27 -16.25 -3.60
C MET A 247 5.30 -15.46 -2.78
N VAL A 248 6.08 -14.62 -3.45
CA VAL A 248 7.09 -13.76 -2.82
C VAL A 248 6.72 -12.31 -3.08
N ASP A 249 6.64 -11.52 -2.02
CA ASP A 249 6.54 -10.06 -2.10
C ASP A 249 7.96 -9.49 -2.23
N GLU A 250 8.25 -8.87 -3.35
CA GLU A 250 9.56 -8.28 -3.67
C GLU A 250 9.51 -6.74 -3.66
N ALA A 251 8.70 -6.13 -2.80
CA ALA A 251 8.60 -4.67 -2.68
C ALA A 251 9.90 -4.03 -2.18
N HIS A 252 10.73 -4.78 -1.45
CA HIS A 252 12.03 -4.39 -0.91
C HIS A 252 13.18 -5.18 -1.50
#